data_bfea3af0b5880c24b4a0f1fec9486b44
#
_entry.id   bfea3af0b5880c24b4a0f1fec9486b44
#
_cell.length_a   1.000
_cell.length_b   1.000
_cell.length_c   1.000
_cell.angle_alpha   90.00
_cell.angle_beta   90.00
_cell.angle_gamma   90.00
#
_symmetry.space_group_name_H-M   'P 1'
#
loop_
_entity.id
_entity.type
_entity.pdbx_description
1 polymer ?
#
loop_
_entity_poly.entity_id
_entity_poly.type
_entity_poly.pdbx_seq_one_letter_code
_entity_poly.pdbx_strand_id
1 'polypeptide(L)' 'MKCKCGNEIDIKMASKLVGKGCKILTAMTAIVTAQCEKCGVIFQVPIKSDGTIVIRDDS' A
#
# COMPACT_ATOMS: atom_id res chain seq x y z
N MET A 1 -6.58 -0.85 5.48
CA MET A 1 -5.33 -1.13 6.21
C MET A 1 -5.02 0.02 7.14
N LYS A 2 -4.52 -0.32 8.32
CA LYS A 2 -4.26 0.70 9.34
C LYS A 2 -2.81 0.67 9.77
N CYS A 3 -2.17 1.82 9.75
CA CYS A 3 -0.79 1.93 10.19
C CYS A 3 -0.68 1.84 11.71
N LYS A 4 0.50 1.50 12.20
CA LYS A 4 0.76 1.43 13.64
C LYS A 4 0.48 2.77 14.33
N CYS A 5 0.68 3.87 13.62
CA CYS A 5 0.43 5.21 14.17
C CYS A 5 -1.04 5.57 14.17
N GLY A 6 -1.91 4.70 13.68
CA GLY A 6 -3.33 4.95 13.60
C GLY A 6 -3.80 5.55 12.29
N ASN A 7 -2.89 5.81 11.37
CA ASN A 7 -3.25 6.39 10.09
C ASN A 7 -3.99 5.37 9.22
N GLU A 8 -5.06 5.83 8.61
CA GLU A 8 -5.84 4.99 7.71
C GLU A 8 -5.18 4.97 6.33
N ILE A 9 -4.84 3.79 5.85
CA ILE A 9 -4.15 3.62 4.56
C ILE A 9 -4.99 2.78 3.63
N ASP A 10 -5.14 3.25 2.39
CA ASP A 10 -5.89 2.54 1.37
C ASP A 10 -5.12 2.58 0.06
N ILE A 11 -4.93 1.41 -0.55
CA ILE A 11 -4.22 1.29 -1.82
C ILE A 11 -5.13 0.57 -2.80
N LYS A 12 -5.33 1.17 -3.95
CA LYS A 12 -6.20 0.60 -4.99
C LYS A 12 -5.48 0.56 -6.33
N MET A 13 -5.73 -0.49 -7.06
CA MET A 13 -5.25 -0.65 -8.43
C MET A 13 -6.46 -0.56 -9.36
N ALA A 14 -6.59 0.54 -10.06
CA ALA A 14 -7.65 0.73 -11.05
C ALA A 14 -7.00 0.91 -12.42
N SER A 15 -7.25 2.04 -13.09
CA SER A 15 -6.50 2.36 -14.31
C SER A 15 -5.06 2.71 -13.96
N LYS A 16 -4.83 3.13 -12.72
CA LYS A 16 -3.48 3.39 -12.20
C LYS A 16 -3.47 3.08 -10.71
N LEU A 17 -2.27 2.99 -10.17
CA LEU A 17 -2.09 2.72 -8.75
C LEU A 17 -2.35 3.98 -7.94
N VAL A 18 -3.28 3.90 -7.01
CA VAL A 18 -3.67 5.02 -6.17
C VAL A 18 -3.52 4.64 -4.71
N GLY A 19 -2.83 5.48 -3.95
CA GLY A 19 -2.67 5.29 -2.51
C GLY A 19 -3.25 6.46 -1.74
N LYS A 20 -3.97 6.15 -0.68
CA LYS A 20 -4.51 7.15 0.25
C LYS A 20 -3.89 6.97 1.62
N GLY A 21 -3.49 8.06 2.25
CA GLY A 21 -2.84 8.01 3.55
C GLY A 21 -1.41 7.53 3.49
N CYS A 22 -0.90 7.27 2.29
CA CYS A 22 0.47 6.82 2.09
C CYS A 22 0.99 7.31 0.75
N LYS A 23 2.30 7.27 0.61
CA LYS A 23 2.96 7.63 -0.62
C LYS A 23 3.50 6.37 -1.30
N ILE A 24 3.17 6.20 -2.58
CA ILE A 24 3.69 5.08 -3.35
C ILE A 24 5.12 5.43 -3.78
N LEU A 25 6.07 4.64 -3.32
CA LEU A 25 7.48 4.86 -3.64
C LEU A 25 7.89 4.10 -4.89
N THR A 26 7.51 2.83 -4.96
CA THR A 26 7.86 1.97 -6.08
C THR A 26 6.73 1.00 -6.33
N ALA A 27 6.43 0.76 -7.60
CA ALA A 27 5.44 -0.24 -7.97
C ALA A 27 6.11 -1.23 -8.92
N MET A 28 6.22 -2.46 -8.47
CA MET A 28 6.79 -3.54 -9.27
C MET A 28 5.70 -4.51 -9.69
N THR A 29 6.06 -5.47 -10.52
CA THR A 29 5.08 -6.43 -11.05
C THR A 29 4.41 -7.25 -9.96
N ALA A 30 5.14 -7.53 -8.88
CA ALA A 30 4.64 -8.39 -7.81
C ALA A 30 4.48 -7.68 -6.46
N ILE A 31 5.07 -6.50 -6.30
CA ILE A 31 5.10 -5.82 -5.01
C ILE A 31 5.01 -4.32 -5.19
N VAL A 32 4.22 -3.68 -4.33
CA VAL A 32 4.15 -2.23 -4.25
C VAL A 32 4.80 -1.80 -2.94
N THR A 33 5.74 -0.86 -3.02
CA THR A 33 6.37 -0.28 -1.85
C THR A 33 5.77 1.09 -1.58
N ALA A 34 5.31 1.30 -0.36
CA ALA A 34 4.67 2.55 0.02
C ALA A 34 5.18 3.01 1.37
N GLN A 35 4.95 4.28 1.66
CA GLN A 35 5.39 4.90 2.91
C GLN A 35 4.23 5.62 3.56
N CYS A 36 4.05 5.40 4.87
CA CYS A 36 3.03 6.08 5.63
C CYS A 36 3.30 7.58 5.66
N GLU A 37 2.26 8.39 5.46
CA GLU A 37 2.40 9.83 5.46
C GLU A 37 2.57 10.42 6.85
N LYS A 38 2.16 9.69 7.87
CA LYS A 38 2.24 10.20 9.24
C LYS A 38 3.53 9.83 9.95
N CYS A 39 3.82 8.54 10.04
CA CYS A 39 4.98 8.09 10.79
C CYS A 39 6.20 7.80 9.90
N GLY A 40 6.01 7.74 8.60
CA GLY A 40 7.11 7.52 7.67
C GLY A 40 7.54 6.08 7.53
N VAL A 41 6.83 5.14 8.11
CA VAL A 41 7.20 3.74 8.00
C VAL A 41 7.02 3.26 6.55
N ILE A 42 7.95 2.47 6.08
CA ILE A 42 7.89 1.91 4.73
C ILE A 42 7.36 0.49 4.83
N PHE A 43 6.42 0.16 3.97
CA PHE A 43 5.82 -1.16 3.94
C PHE A 43 5.65 -1.64 2.51
N GLN A 44 5.48 -2.95 2.34
CA GLN A 44 5.31 -3.56 1.03
C GLN A 44 4.00 -4.32 0.99
N VAL A 45 3.31 -4.21 -0.15
CA VAL A 45 2.03 -4.88 -0.37
C VAL A 45 2.16 -5.79 -1.58
N PRO A 46 1.89 -7.09 -1.43
CA PRO A 46 1.98 -8.00 -2.56
C PRO A 46 0.84 -7.81 -3.55
N ILE A 47 1.13 -8.05 -4.82
CA ILE A 47 0.16 -7.99 -5.90
C ILE A 47 -0.08 -9.41 -6.41
N LYS A 48 -1.34 -9.79 -6.55
CA LYS A 48 -1.69 -11.10 -7.11
C LYS A 48 -1.43 -11.12 -8.61
N SER A 49 -1.38 -12.32 -9.18
CA SER A 49 -1.09 -12.51 -10.60
C SER A 49 -2.15 -11.86 -11.50
N ASP A 50 -3.35 -11.68 -11.00
CA ASP A 50 -4.42 -11.02 -11.77
C ASP A 50 -4.41 -9.49 -11.63
N GLY A 51 -3.42 -8.95 -10.91
CA GLY A 51 -3.30 -7.51 -10.72
C GLY A 51 -4.00 -7.00 -9.48
N THR A 52 -4.65 -7.86 -8.71
CA THR A 52 -5.35 -7.45 -7.50
C THR A 52 -4.36 -7.23 -6.36
N ILE A 53 -4.47 -6.09 -5.70
CA ILE A 53 -3.62 -5.78 -4.55
C ILE A 53 -4.19 -6.46 -3.31
N VAL A 54 -3.33 -7.21 -2.63
CA VAL A 54 -3.70 -7.89 -1.39
C VAL A 54 -3.24 -7.03 -0.22
N ILE A 55 -4.19 -6.39 0.44
CA ILE A 55 -3.88 -5.59 1.61
C ILE A 55 -4.14 -6.44 2.85
N ARG A 56 -3.10 -6.65 3.63
CA ARG A 56 -3.22 -7.38 4.87
C ARG A 56 -3.50 -6.42 6.01
N ASP A 57 -4.55 -6.72 6.73
CA ASP A 57 -4.95 -5.91 7.87
C ASP A 57 -4.50 -6.57 9.19
N ASP A 58 -3.40 -7.23 9.17
CA ASP A 58 -2.84 -7.80 10.38
C ASP A 58 -1.87 -6.78 10.98
N SER A 59 -2.27 -6.20 11.98
CA SER A 59 -1.42 -5.25 12.68
C SER A 59 -0.34 -5.96 13.50
#